data_1bc44349e5fd407265ef3c8460124c9e
#
_entry.id   1bc44349e5fd407265ef3c8460124c9e
#
_cell.length_a   1.000
_cell.length_b   1.000
_cell.length_c   1.000
_cell.angle_alpha   90.00
_cell.angle_beta   90.00
_cell.angle_gamma   90.00
#
_symmetry.space_group_name_H-M   'P 1'
#
loop_
_entity.id
_entity.type
_entity.pdbx_description
1 polymer ?
#
loop_
_entity_poly.entity_id
_entity_poly.type
_entity_poly.pdbx_seq_one_letter_code
_entity_poly.pdbx_strand_id
1 'polypeptide(L)'
;MRVRATLPLVIVLMTAGCGNSRDEHAAQACSDEIGKRLVGRSVGLDPSDMRKHIKSESSDTVLVTSTVVLDKGLSSENRQTFDCRVRFDAGGAASVLYLQFNWNTSDLKPAR
;
A
#
# COMPACT_ATOMS: atom_id res chain seq x y z
N MET A 1 -49.85 17.76 34.33
CA MET A 1 -48.43 17.90 34.27
C MET A 1 -47.83 16.95 33.29
N ARG A 2 -47.10 17.43 32.37
CA ARG A 2 -46.58 16.61 31.27
C ARG A 2 -45.09 16.63 31.22
N VAL A 3 -44.56 15.46 31.27
CA VAL A 3 -43.13 15.25 31.09
C VAL A 3 -42.88 15.12 29.59
N ARG A 4 -42.17 16.07 29.05
CA ARG A 4 -41.72 15.94 27.68
C ARG A 4 -40.31 15.42 27.69
N ALA A 5 -40.21 14.20 27.30
CA ALA A 5 -38.91 13.64 27.03
C ALA A 5 -38.46 14.14 25.67
N THR A 6 -37.62 15.10 25.67
CA THR A 6 -36.86 15.45 24.46
C THR A 6 -35.70 14.48 24.36
N LEU A 7 -35.80 13.56 23.46
CA LEU A 7 -34.65 12.73 23.10
C LEU A 7 -33.71 13.60 22.27
N PRO A 8 -32.51 13.83 22.76
CA PRO A 8 -31.52 14.42 21.87
C PRO A 8 -31.20 13.41 20.80
N LEU A 9 -31.48 13.76 19.60
CA LEU A 9 -31.02 13.02 18.45
C LEU A 9 -29.50 13.17 18.36
N VAL A 10 -28.80 12.22 18.89
CA VAL A 10 -27.35 12.18 18.73
C VAL A 10 -27.09 11.66 17.32
N ILE A 11 -26.92 12.59 16.41
CA ILE A 11 -26.42 12.25 15.08
C ILE A 11 -24.94 12.00 15.24
N VAL A 12 -24.57 10.75 15.38
CA VAL A 12 -23.19 10.36 15.25
C VAL A 12 -22.85 10.44 13.77
N LEU A 13 -22.28 11.56 13.38
CA LEU A 13 -21.64 11.67 12.10
C LEU A 13 -20.42 10.75 12.13
N MET A 14 -20.62 9.55 11.69
CA MET A 14 -19.51 8.71 11.29
C MET A 14 -18.91 9.35 10.06
N THR A 15 -17.97 10.23 10.25
CA THR A 15 -17.08 10.58 9.18
C THR A 15 -16.28 9.32 8.90
N ALA A 16 -16.72 8.57 7.91
CA ALA A 16 -15.86 7.59 7.32
C ALA A 16 -14.57 8.33 6.98
N GLY A 17 -13.51 8.02 7.69
CA GLY A 17 -12.23 8.63 7.43
C GLY A 17 -11.97 8.54 5.94
N CYS A 18 -11.60 9.67 5.35
CA CYS A 18 -11.30 9.77 3.93
C CYS A 18 -10.05 9.00 3.52
N GLY A 19 -9.47 8.22 4.43
CA GLY A 19 -8.51 7.23 4.07
C GLY A 19 -9.21 6.23 3.20
N ASN A 20 -8.86 6.17 1.95
CA ASN A 20 -9.30 5.07 1.13
C ASN A 20 -8.78 3.80 1.77
N SER A 21 -9.60 3.14 2.58
CA SER A 21 -9.23 1.87 3.19
C SER A 21 -8.78 0.88 2.13
N ARG A 22 -9.33 1.02 0.93
CA ARG A 22 -8.94 0.25 -0.23
C ARG A 22 -7.49 0.51 -0.63
N ASP A 23 -7.06 1.76 -0.66
CA ASP A 23 -5.68 2.12 -0.96
C ASP A 23 -4.72 1.61 0.11
N GLU A 24 -5.13 1.68 1.37
CA GLU A 24 -4.34 1.14 2.47
C GLU A 24 -4.20 -0.38 2.36
N HIS A 25 -5.28 -1.07 2.03
CA HIS A 25 -5.25 -2.51 1.84
C HIS A 25 -4.35 -2.89 0.65
N ALA A 26 -4.39 -2.12 -0.42
CA ALA A 26 -3.52 -2.35 -1.57
C ALA A 26 -2.05 -2.16 -1.19
N ALA A 27 -1.72 -1.06 -0.52
CA ALA A 27 -0.36 -0.80 -0.07
C ALA A 27 0.13 -1.88 0.89
N GLN A 28 -0.71 -2.31 1.81
CA GLN A 28 -0.35 -3.36 2.76
C GLN A 28 -0.12 -4.70 2.06
N ALA A 29 -0.99 -5.07 1.13
CA ALA A 29 -0.84 -6.31 0.37
C ALA A 29 0.47 -6.33 -0.42
N CYS A 30 0.81 -5.21 -1.04
CA CYS A 30 2.08 -5.07 -1.76
C CYS A 30 3.28 -5.14 -0.82
N SER A 31 3.20 -4.49 0.33
CA SER A 31 4.27 -4.53 1.33
C SER A 31 4.51 -5.96 1.84
N ASP A 32 3.44 -6.68 2.11
CA ASP A 32 3.53 -8.07 2.58
C ASP A 32 4.15 -8.97 1.53
N GLU A 33 3.77 -8.80 0.28
CA GLU A 33 4.32 -9.60 -0.83
C GLU A 33 5.80 -9.30 -1.05
N ILE A 34 6.20 -8.03 -0.97
CA ILE A 34 7.60 -7.64 -1.08
C ILE A 34 8.41 -8.29 0.05
N GLY A 35 7.88 -8.27 1.27
CA GLY A 35 8.54 -8.91 2.40
C GLY A 35 8.72 -10.40 2.21
N LYS A 36 7.75 -11.08 1.62
CA LYS A 36 7.84 -12.51 1.32
C LYS A 36 8.91 -12.82 0.29
N ARG A 37 9.01 -11.99 -0.75
CA ARG A 37 9.98 -12.21 -1.82
C ARG A 37 11.39 -11.86 -1.43
N LEU A 38 11.56 -10.95 -0.49
CA LEU A 38 12.85 -10.44 -0.07
C LEU A 38 13.20 -10.86 1.36
N VAL A 39 12.75 -12.05 1.75
CA VAL A 39 13.02 -12.61 3.07
C VAL A 39 14.53 -12.64 3.32
N GLY A 40 14.94 -12.17 4.49
CA GLY A 40 16.33 -12.10 4.89
C GLY A 40 17.07 -10.85 4.43
N ARG A 41 16.43 -9.99 3.66
CA ARG A 41 17.03 -8.71 3.26
C ARG A 41 16.42 -7.55 4.03
N SER A 42 17.22 -6.55 4.29
CA SER A 42 16.73 -5.29 4.83
C SER A 42 16.01 -4.53 3.74
N VAL A 43 14.73 -4.20 3.97
CA VAL A 43 13.87 -3.56 2.97
C VAL A 43 13.23 -2.32 3.59
N GLY A 44 13.33 -1.21 2.90
CA GLY A 44 12.64 0.03 3.26
C GLY A 44 11.52 0.32 2.27
N LEU A 45 10.32 0.54 2.79
CA LEU A 45 9.15 0.93 2.02
C LEU A 45 8.56 2.20 2.61
N ASP A 46 7.95 3.01 1.77
CA ASP A 46 7.21 4.19 2.19
C ASP A 46 5.72 4.00 1.87
N PRO A 47 4.92 3.59 2.86
CA PRO A 47 3.48 3.39 2.63
C PRO A 47 2.76 4.64 2.16
N SER A 48 3.20 5.81 2.60
CA SER A 48 2.62 7.07 2.16
C SER A 48 2.85 7.31 0.68
N ASP A 49 4.06 7.05 0.20
CA ASP A 49 4.39 7.15 -1.22
C ASP A 49 3.60 6.13 -2.05
N MET A 50 3.48 4.92 -1.53
CA MET A 50 2.69 3.88 -2.20
C MET A 50 1.25 4.31 -2.39
N ARG A 51 0.62 4.88 -1.35
CA ARG A 51 -0.76 5.34 -1.43
C ARG A 51 -0.95 6.50 -2.40
N LYS A 52 0.06 7.33 -2.58
CA LYS A 52 0.00 8.45 -3.51
C LYS A 52 0.10 8.03 -4.98
N HIS A 53 0.63 6.85 -5.23
CA HIS A 53 0.90 6.36 -6.58
C HIS A 53 0.05 5.13 -6.91
N ILE A 54 -1.19 5.15 -6.48
CA ILE A 54 -2.15 4.10 -6.81
C ILE A 54 -3.00 4.56 -7.98
N LYS A 55 -2.98 3.74 -9.03
CA LYS A 55 -3.76 3.99 -10.24
C LYS A 55 -4.83 2.92 -10.37
N SER A 56 -6.07 3.35 -10.51
CA SER A 56 -7.17 2.43 -10.79
C SER A 56 -7.08 1.93 -12.22
N GLU A 57 -7.07 0.62 -12.40
CA GLU A 57 -7.05 -0.01 -13.72
C GLU A 57 -8.42 -0.53 -14.12
N SER A 58 -9.21 -0.96 -13.15
CA SER A 58 -10.58 -1.40 -13.36
C SER A 58 -11.36 -1.21 -12.05
N SER A 59 -12.62 -1.65 -12.02
CA SER A 59 -13.45 -1.49 -10.82
C SER A 59 -12.90 -2.24 -9.61
N ASP A 60 -12.15 -3.32 -9.83
CA ASP A 60 -11.64 -4.18 -8.76
C ASP A 60 -10.11 -4.28 -8.73
N THR A 61 -9.42 -3.60 -9.61
CA THR A 61 -7.96 -3.73 -9.75
C THR A 61 -7.28 -2.38 -9.73
N VAL A 62 -6.21 -2.30 -8.96
CA VAL A 62 -5.36 -1.10 -8.88
C VAL A 62 -3.90 -1.46 -9.11
N LEU A 63 -3.15 -0.50 -9.59
CA LEU A 63 -1.70 -0.61 -9.75
C LEU A 63 -1.02 0.32 -8.77
N VAL A 64 -0.16 -0.24 -7.93
CA VAL A 64 0.67 0.51 -6.99
C VAL A 64 2.08 0.58 -7.55
N THR A 65 2.57 1.78 -7.75
CA THR A 65 3.93 2.02 -8.19
C THR A 65 4.66 2.82 -7.13
N SER A 66 5.79 2.35 -6.69
CA SER A 66 6.58 3.04 -5.68
C SER A 66 8.03 2.58 -5.74
N THR A 67 8.78 2.94 -4.72
CA THR A 67 10.20 2.62 -4.62
C THR A 67 10.43 1.72 -3.41
N VAL A 68 11.27 0.73 -3.58
CA VAL A 68 11.79 -0.09 -2.50
C VAL A 68 13.28 0.19 -2.32
N VAL A 69 13.70 0.35 -1.09
CA VAL A 69 15.11 0.48 -0.75
C VAL A 69 15.60 -0.88 -0.28
N LEU A 70 16.52 -1.46 -1.03
CA LEU A 70 17.11 -2.75 -0.71
C LEU A 70 18.38 -2.55 0.09
N ASP A 71 18.61 -3.46 1.03
CA ASP A 71 19.78 -3.44 1.90
C ASP A 71 19.95 -2.10 2.63
N LYS A 72 18.83 -1.56 3.11
CA LYS A 72 18.77 -0.27 3.77
C LYS A 72 19.75 -0.20 4.94
N GLY A 73 20.57 0.84 4.93
CA GLY A 73 21.59 1.05 5.95
C GLY A 73 22.88 0.27 5.73
N LEU A 74 22.96 -0.53 4.68
CA LEU A 74 24.16 -1.30 4.34
C LEU A 74 24.89 -0.66 3.17
N SER A 75 26.15 -1.05 2.97
CA SER A 75 26.95 -0.52 1.87
C SER A 75 26.41 -0.89 0.49
N SER A 76 25.62 -1.96 0.44
CA SER A 76 24.94 -2.42 -0.78
C SER A 76 23.57 -1.81 -0.98
N GLU A 77 23.22 -0.79 -0.22
CA GLU A 77 21.93 -0.12 -0.34
C GLU A 77 21.69 0.36 -1.77
N ASN A 78 20.53 0.03 -2.29
CA ASN A 78 20.10 0.52 -3.60
C ASN A 78 18.60 0.70 -3.63
N ARG A 79 18.13 1.52 -4.56
CA ARG A 79 16.72 1.81 -4.75
C ARG A 79 16.24 1.20 -6.04
N GLN A 80 15.09 0.56 -5.97
CA GLN A 80 14.43 0.02 -7.14
C GLN A 80 12.98 0.45 -7.14
N THR A 81 12.43 0.75 -8.30
CA THR A 81 11.00 0.93 -8.43
C THR A 81 10.33 -0.43 -8.59
N PHE A 82 9.07 -0.49 -8.23
CA PHE A 82 8.28 -1.69 -8.43
C PHE A 82 6.87 -1.35 -8.90
N ASP A 83 6.26 -2.29 -9.57
CA ASP A 83 4.86 -2.26 -9.96
C ASP A 83 4.17 -3.42 -9.28
N CYS A 84 3.08 -3.13 -8.58
CA CYS A 84 2.32 -4.12 -7.84
C CYS A 84 0.85 -3.99 -8.22
N ARG A 85 0.30 -5.03 -8.86
CA ARG A 85 -1.10 -5.04 -9.23
C ARG A 85 -1.90 -5.80 -8.19
N VAL A 86 -2.94 -5.16 -7.68
CA VAL A 86 -3.76 -5.68 -6.60
C VAL A 86 -5.19 -5.77 -7.06
N ARG A 87 -5.82 -6.91 -6.79
CA ARG A 87 -7.24 -7.12 -7.03
C ARG A 87 -7.98 -7.20 -5.72
N PHE A 88 -9.17 -6.62 -5.69
CA PHE A 88 -10.07 -6.71 -4.55
C PHE A 88 -11.21 -7.68 -4.88
N ASP A 89 -11.51 -8.58 -3.95
CA ASP A 89 -12.65 -9.46 -4.09
C ASP A 89 -13.95 -8.74 -3.65
N ALA A 90 -15.08 -9.45 -3.72
CA ALA A 90 -16.38 -8.89 -3.36
C ALA A 90 -16.45 -8.46 -1.90
N GLY A 91 -15.66 -9.06 -1.03
CA GLY A 91 -15.57 -8.69 0.39
C GLY A 91 -14.57 -7.60 0.69
N GLY A 92 -13.86 -7.09 -0.33
CA GLY A 92 -12.85 -6.05 -0.18
C GLY A 92 -11.46 -6.56 0.19
N ALA A 93 -11.25 -7.87 0.23
CA ALA A 93 -9.93 -8.43 0.49
C ALA A 93 -9.00 -8.23 -0.72
N ALA A 94 -7.78 -7.79 -0.43
CA ALA A 94 -6.80 -7.49 -1.44
C ALA A 94 -5.90 -8.70 -1.73
N SER A 95 -5.66 -8.97 -3.00
CA SER A 95 -4.76 -10.02 -3.45
C SER A 95 -3.79 -9.47 -4.47
N VAL A 96 -2.51 -9.76 -4.30
CA VAL A 96 -1.50 -9.36 -5.27
C VAL A 96 -1.57 -10.31 -6.46
N LEU A 97 -1.88 -9.75 -7.63
CA LEU A 97 -1.87 -10.51 -8.88
C LEU A 97 -0.48 -10.57 -9.48
N TYR A 98 0.32 -9.56 -9.20
CA TYR A 98 1.55 -9.36 -9.92
C TYR A 98 2.41 -8.37 -9.13
N LEU A 99 3.68 -8.69 -8.99
CA LEU A 99 4.68 -7.81 -8.42
C LEU A 99 5.94 -7.91 -9.25
N GLN A 100 6.37 -6.79 -9.78
CA GLN A 100 7.58 -6.70 -10.58
C GLN A 100 8.50 -5.62 -10.03
N PHE A 101 9.74 -6.00 -9.82
CA PHE A 101 10.79 -5.04 -9.51
C PHE A 101 11.42 -4.58 -10.83
N ASN A 102 11.46 -3.28 -11.01
CA ASN A 102 12.06 -2.70 -12.20
C ASN A 102 13.54 -2.46 -11.94
N TRP A 103 14.32 -3.51 -12.10
CA TRP A 103 15.74 -3.45 -11.82
C TRP A 103 16.40 -2.40 -12.69
N ASN A 104 16.72 -1.27 -12.08
CA ASN A 104 17.39 -0.19 -12.76
C ASN A 104 18.90 -0.33 -12.56
N THR A 105 19.59 -0.68 -13.62
CA THR A 105 21.03 -0.92 -13.56
C THR A 105 21.85 0.35 -13.25
N SER A 106 21.29 1.52 -13.51
CA SER A 106 21.97 2.78 -13.18
C SER A 106 22.08 3.01 -11.67
N ASP A 107 21.18 2.40 -10.88
CA ASP A 107 21.20 2.51 -9.44
C ASP A 107 21.99 1.38 -8.77
N LEU A 108 22.45 0.42 -9.55
CA LEU A 108 23.28 -0.66 -9.04
C LEU A 108 24.72 -0.21 -8.98
N LYS A 109 25.28 -0.22 -7.79
CA LYS A 109 26.72 0.02 -7.65
C LYS A 109 27.46 -1.17 -8.25
N PRO A 110 28.50 -0.92 -9.07
CA PRO A 110 29.27 -2.03 -9.60
C PRO A 110 29.86 -2.85 -8.47
N ALA A 111 29.72 -4.15 -8.59
CA ALA A 111 30.32 -5.09 -7.67
C ALA A 111 31.84 -4.99 -7.79
N ARG A 112 32.49 -4.58 -6.70
CA ARG A 112 33.93 -4.54 -6.62
C ARG A 112 34.42 -5.12 -5.32
#